data_97bde847a99f074bc09b0c623610de51
#
_entry.id   97bde847a99f074bc09b0c623610de51
#
_cell.length_a   1.000
_cell.length_b   1.000
_cell.length_c   1.000
_cell.angle_alpha   90.00
_cell.angle_beta   90.00
_cell.angle_gamma   90.00
#
_symmetry.space_group_name_H-M   'P 1'
#
loop_
_entity.id
_entity.type
_entity.pdbx_description
1 polymer ?
#
loop_
_entity_poly.entity_id
_entity_poly.type
_entity_poly.pdbx_seq_one_letter_code
_entity_poly.pdbx_strand_id
1 'polypeptide(L)'
;MKSNAMTLWMATLMIISINACKKSETKITLPVEKTDSLKVSFSSNSPYKLFSFKNDAIVSNSDSATNNWDFGLRFTTFIVNSHASGPGNAGVILQNSTYASITSVPSTGYAYDTTASQKAIKDGSWYNYNPTTHAFSPKAGQVFLFRTAENKFVKMELLAVDYEPFVGPVPVTLIYRFRYTFQPNGTTTF
;
A
#
# COMPACT_ATOMS: atom_id res chain seq x y z
N MET A 1 27.62 49.39 77.44
CA MET A 1 28.23 48.43 76.51
C MET A 1 27.19 48.08 75.49
N LYS A 2 27.39 48.46 74.23
CA LYS A 2 26.41 48.30 73.15
C LYS A 2 26.71 47.02 72.40
N SER A 3 25.69 46.07 72.29
CA SER A 3 25.77 44.87 71.49
C SER A 3 25.10 45.15 70.14
N ASN A 4 25.87 45.00 69.06
CA ASN A 4 25.37 45.09 67.69
C ASN A 4 24.90 43.74 67.23
N ALA A 5 23.60 43.58 66.99
CA ALA A 5 23.06 42.46 66.33
C ALA A 5 23.13 42.63 64.78
N MET A 6 23.89 41.80 64.13
CA MET A 6 24.05 41.73 62.66
C MET A 6 23.01 40.81 62.06
N THR A 7 22.03 41.42 61.38
CA THR A 7 20.94 40.66 60.72
C THR A 7 21.42 40.17 59.38
N LEU A 8 21.52 38.82 59.24
CA LEU A 8 21.89 38.13 57.99
C LEU A 8 20.66 37.96 57.11
N TRP A 9 20.63 38.65 55.98
CA TRP A 9 19.59 38.48 54.97
C TRP A 9 19.97 37.27 54.06
N MET A 10 19.18 36.21 54.12
CA MET A 10 19.32 35.02 53.27
C MET A 10 18.46 35.22 52.04
N ALA A 11 19.06 35.53 50.88
CA ALA A 11 18.39 35.64 49.61
C ALA A 11 18.20 34.24 49.06
N THR A 12 16.96 33.74 49.09
CA THR A 12 16.57 32.45 48.46
C THR A 12 16.42 32.64 46.95
N LEU A 13 17.39 32.15 46.18
CA LEU A 13 17.34 32.15 44.70
C LEU A 13 16.41 31.03 44.21
N MET A 14 15.21 31.40 43.79
CA MET A 14 14.23 30.48 43.24
C MET A 14 14.59 30.17 41.79
N ILE A 15 15.19 29.00 41.51
CA ILE A 15 15.49 28.51 40.15
C ILE A 15 14.20 27.99 39.53
N ILE A 16 13.60 28.76 38.63
CA ILE A 16 12.48 28.34 37.83
C ILE A 16 13.03 27.48 36.69
N SER A 17 12.88 26.14 36.80
CA SER A 17 13.20 25.20 35.76
C SER A 17 12.13 25.30 34.67
N ILE A 18 12.42 25.97 33.56
CA ILE A 18 11.56 25.99 32.37
C ILE A 18 11.75 24.66 31.67
N ASN A 19 10.86 23.70 31.90
CA ASN A 19 10.74 22.49 31.10
C ASN A 19 10.23 22.89 29.70
N ALA A 20 11.15 23.20 28.78
CA ALA A 20 10.84 23.38 27.39
C ALA A 20 10.35 21.99 26.82
N CYS A 21 9.05 21.84 26.73
CA CYS A 21 8.43 20.71 26.05
C CYS A 21 8.90 20.75 24.61
N LYS A 22 9.87 19.90 24.21
CA LYS A 22 10.27 19.71 22.83
C LYS A 22 9.06 19.12 22.10
N LYS A 23 8.32 19.97 21.39
CA LYS A 23 7.29 19.55 20.45
C LYS A 23 8.00 18.68 19.42
N SER A 24 7.77 17.37 19.45
CA SER A 24 8.25 16.45 18.44
C SER A 24 7.61 16.88 17.12
N GLU A 25 8.39 17.46 16.22
CA GLU A 25 7.93 17.72 14.86
C GLU A 25 7.68 16.38 14.19
N THR A 26 6.42 16.04 14.02
CA THR A 26 6.02 14.88 13.24
C THR A 26 6.43 15.18 11.79
N LYS A 27 7.48 14.52 11.30
CA LYS A 27 7.93 14.63 9.92
C LYS A 27 6.79 14.20 9.01
N ILE A 28 6.14 15.16 8.36
CA ILE A 28 5.09 14.86 7.38
C ILE A 28 5.77 14.25 6.16
N THR A 29 5.59 12.95 5.97
CA THR A 29 6.03 12.26 4.76
C THR A 29 4.96 12.49 3.70
N LEU A 30 5.32 13.19 2.63
CA LEU A 30 4.43 13.40 1.49
C LEU A 30 4.30 12.11 0.66
N PRO A 31 3.14 11.87 0.05
CA PRO A 31 2.98 10.77 -0.89
C PRO A 31 3.85 11.00 -2.12
N VAL A 32 4.60 9.97 -2.53
CA VAL A 32 5.49 9.99 -3.70
C VAL A 32 5.05 8.91 -4.66
N GLU A 33 4.96 9.26 -5.94
CA GLU A 33 4.72 8.28 -7.01
C GLU A 33 5.93 7.37 -7.17
N LYS A 34 5.67 6.07 -7.27
CA LYS A 34 6.66 5.03 -7.52
C LYS A 34 6.23 4.18 -8.70
N THR A 35 7.19 3.59 -9.38
CA THR A 35 6.97 2.58 -10.42
C THR A 35 7.70 1.31 -10.03
N ASP A 36 7.01 0.17 -10.13
CA ASP A 36 7.57 -1.13 -9.80
C ASP A 36 7.03 -2.22 -10.75
N SER A 37 7.52 -3.44 -10.58
CA SER A 37 7.06 -4.59 -11.33
C SER A 37 7.00 -5.86 -10.49
N LEU A 38 6.02 -6.71 -10.77
CA LEU A 38 5.81 -7.97 -10.08
C LEU A 38 5.89 -9.13 -11.08
N LYS A 39 6.89 -10.01 -10.90
CA LYS A 39 7.05 -11.22 -11.70
C LYS A 39 6.23 -12.36 -11.09
N VAL A 40 5.29 -12.91 -11.84
CA VAL A 40 4.48 -14.06 -11.44
C VAL A 40 4.63 -15.19 -12.46
N SER A 41 4.50 -16.43 -12.02
CA SER A 41 4.51 -17.58 -12.90
C SER A 41 3.27 -17.56 -13.83
N PHE A 42 3.44 -17.98 -15.07
CA PHE A 42 2.35 -18.25 -16.01
C PHE A 42 1.63 -19.56 -15.63
N SER A 43 1.15 -19.62 -14.39
CA SER A 43 0.44 -20.78 -13.85
C SER A 43 -0.56 -20.37 -12.78
N SER A 44 -1.78 -20.84 -12.92
CA SER A 44 -2.84 -20.63 -11.91
C SER A 44 -2.61 -21.41 -10.61
N ASN A 45 -1.68 -22.38 -10.61
CA ASN A 45 -1.36 -23.22 -9.45
C ASN A 45 -0.12 -22.74 -8.67
N SER A 46 0.57 -21.68 -9.15
CA SER A 46 1.72 -21.12 -8.43
C SER A 46 1.27 -20.41 -7.14
N PRO A 47 2.16 -20.24 -6.16
CA PRO A 47 1.89 -19.37 -5.02
C PRO A 47 1.63 -17.92 -5.46
N TYR A 48 0.82 -17.19 -4.70
CA TYR A 48 0.68 -15.76 -4.89
C TYR A 48 2.00 -15.04 -4.64
N LYS A 49 2.29 -14.02 -5.42
CA LYS A 49 3.32 -13.02 -5.12
C LYS A 49 2.66 -11.92 -4.33
N LEU A 50 3.00 -11.80 -3.06
CA LEU A 50 2.47 -10.80 -2.14
C LEU A 50 3.30 -9.52 -2.22
N PHE A 51 2.66 -8.37 -2.14
CA PHE A 51 3.31 -7.06 -2.22
C PHE A 51 2.86 -6.12 -1.11
N SER A 52 3.79 -5.33 -0.60
CA SER A 52 3.56 -4.28 0.39
C SER A 52 3.83 -2.91 -0.22
N PHE A 53 2.81 -2.06 -0.31
CA PHE A 53 2.98 -0.68 -0.76
C PHE A 53 3.84 0.16 0.19
N LYS A 54 3.70 -0.07 1.49
CA LYS A 54 4.47 0.64 2.53
C LYS A 54 5.97 0.36 2.40
N ASN A 55 6.33 -0.90 2.20
CA ASN A 55 7.72 -1.33 2.16
C ASN A 55 8.31 -1.30 0.74
N ASP A 56 7.47 -1.09 -0.29
CA ASP A 56 7.85 -1.14 -1.70
C ASP A 56 8.57 -2.46 -2.02
N ALA A 57 7.97 -3.56 -1.63
CA ALA A 57 8.65 -4.86 -1.66
C ALA A 57 7.70 -6.05 -1.78
N ILE A 58 8.23 -7.13 -2.37
CA ILE A 58 7.62 -8.46 -2.33
C ILE A 58 7.72 -9.00 -0.92
N VAL A 59 6.62 -9.57 -0.42
CA VAL A 59 6.53 -10.19 0.89
C VAL A 59 6.57 -11.71 0.75
N SER A 60 7.29 -12.38 1.65
CA SER A 60 7.38 -13.85 1.66
C SER A 60 6.01 -14.48 1.92
N ASN A 61 5.74 -15.62 1.29
CA ASN A 61 4.53 -16.40 1.56
C ASN A 61 4.47 -16.95 3.00
N SER A 62 5.59 -17.06 3.70
CA SER A 62 5.61 -17.35 5.15
C SER A 62 4.87 -16.28 5.97
N ASP A 63 4.80 -15.05 5.46
CA ASP A 63 4.16 -13.91 6.12
C ASP A 63 2.73 -13.68 5.65
N SER A 64 2.16 -14.60 4.87
CA SER A 64 0.79 -14.49 4.34
C SER A 64 -0.28 -14.34 5.44
N ALA A 65 -0.02 -14.84 6.65
CA ALA A 65 -0.90 -14.71 7.81
C ALA A 65 -0.64 -13.44 8.65
N THR A 66 0.00 -12.41 8.07
CA THR A 66 0.30 -11.13 8.72
C THR A 66 -0.31 -9.95 7.96
N ASN A 67 -0.24 -8.74 8.55
CA ASN A 67 -0.63 -7.49 7.88
C ASN A 67 0.50 -6.86 7.05
N ASN A 68 1.60 -7.58 6.82
CA ASN A 68 2.78 -7.04 6.15
C ASN A 68 2.62 -6.90 4.63
N TRP A 69 1.54 -7.37 4.04
CA TRP A 69 1.26 -7.27 2.63
C TRP A 69 -0.12 -6.66 2.38
N ASP A 70 -0.34 -6.11 1.20
CA ASP A 70 -1.58 -5.39 0.85
C ASP A 70 -2.35 -6.10 -0.25
N PHE A 71 -1.67 -6.53 -1.31
CA PHE A 71 -2.26 -7.32 -2.38
C PHE A 71 -1.34 -8.47 -2.79
N GLY A 72 -1.90 -9.46 -3.44
CA GLY A 72 -1.16 -10.55 -4.05
C GLY A 72 -1.64 -10.81 -5.47
N LEU A 73 -0.75 -11.34 -6.31
CA LEU A 73 -1.03 -11.66 -7.70
C LEU A 73 -0.54 -13.05 -8.05
N ARG A 74 -1.37 -13.81 -8.73
CA ARG A 74 -1.07 -15.13 -9.27
C ARG A 74 -1.74 -15.28 -10.62
N PHE A 75 -0.97 -15.51 -11.66
CA PHE A 75 -1.46 -15.47 -13.03
C PHE A 75 -2.27 -14.18 -13.25
N THR A 76 -3.58 -14.23 -13.56
CA THR A 76 -4.47 -13.08 -13.71
C THR A 76 -5.27 -12.74 -12.45
N THR A 77 -5.15 -13.53 -11.39
CA THR A 77 -5.95 -13.39 -10.18
C THR A 77 -5.27 -12.50 -9.16
N PHE A 78 -5.94 -11.40 -8.79
CA PHE A 78 -5.60 -10.58 -7.64
C PHE A 78 -6.27 -11.09 -6.38
N ILE A 79 -5.56 -10.94 -5.26
CA ILE A 79 -6.11 -11.03 -3.90
C ILE A 79 -5.75 -9.76 -3.14
N VAL A 80 -6.55 -9.40 -2.15
CA VAL A 80 -6.25 -8.34 -1.17
C VAL A 80 -6.17 -8.94 0.23
N ASN A 81 -5.31 -8.38 1.08
CA ASN A 81 -5.12 -8.88 2.44
C ASN A 81 -6.35 -8.59 3.30
N SER A 82 -7.39 -9.41 3.12
CA SER A 82 -8.63 -9.30 3.88
C SER A 82 -9.37 -10.64 3.94
N HIS A 83 -10.11 -10.85 5.01
CA HIS A 83 -11.03 -11.97 5.23
C HIS A 83 -10.45 -13.33 4.79
N ALA A 84 -10.93 -13.87 3.64
CA ALA A 84 -10.52 -15.20 3.16
C ALA A 84 -9.09 -15.27 2.63
N SER A 85 -8.45 -14.14 2.32
CA SER A 85 -7.10 -14.10 1.74
C SER A 85 -6.03 -13.68 2.73
N GLY A 86 -6.39 -13.03 3.84
CA GLY A 86 -5.43 -12.63 4.88
C GLY A 86 -6.10 -11.88 6.04
N PRO A 87 -5.37 -11.66 7.14
CA PRO A 87 -5.92 -11.09 8.38
C PRO A 87 -6.13 -9.58 8.34
N GLY A 88 -5.62 -8.89 7.31
CA GLY A 88 -5.63 -7.44 7.20
C GLY A 88 -7.00 -6.85 6.86
N ASN A 89 -7.01 -5.54 6.68
CA ASN A 89 -8.21 -4.79 6.31
C ASN A 89 -8.11 -4.20 4.89
N ALA A 90 -7.30 -4.82 4.03
CA ALA A 90 -7.12 -4.34 2.67
C ALA A 90 -8.39 -4.50 1.85
N GLY A 91 -8.67 -3.49 1.05
CA GLY A 91 -9.78 -3.50 0.10
C GLY A 91 -9.45 -2.67 -1.13
N VAL A 92 -10.26 -2.78 -2.17
CA VAL A 92 -10.01 -2.08 -3.43
C VAL A 92 -11.30 -1.59 -4.08
N ILE A 93 -11.20 -0.43 -4.74
CA ILE A 93 -12.19 0.10 -5.69
C ILE A 93 -11.50 0.19 -7.05
N LEU A 94 -12.12 -0.36 -8.11
CA LEU A 94 -11.70 -0.11 -9.48
C LEU A 94 -12.47 1.09 -10.01
N GLN A 95 -11.74 2.16 -10.34
CA GLN A 95 -12.34 3.41 -10.82
C GLN A 95 -11.89 3.69 -12.25
N ASN A 96 -12.85 3.98 -13.14
CA ASN A 96 -12.55 4.46 -14.48
C ASN A 96 -12.19 5.95 -14.41
N SER A 97 -10.90 6.24 -14.55
CA SER A 97 -10.35 7.59 -14.45
C SER A 97 -8.91 7.61 -14.93
N THR A 98 -8.31 8.80 -15.07
CA THR A 98 -6.86 8.90 -15.25
C THR A 98 -6.16 8.91 -13.89
N TYR A 99 -4.98 8.32 -13.82
CA TYR A 99 -4.19 8.28 -12.59
C TYR A 99 -3.94 9.69 -12.00
N ALA A 100 -3.65 10.66 -12.88
CA ALA A 100 -3.37 12.04 -12.47
C ALA A 100 -4.59 12.77 -11.90
N SER A 101 -5.80 12.44 -12.36
CA SER A 101 -7.03 13.09 -11.88
C SER A 101 -7.48 12.59 -10.49
N ILE A 102 -6.92 11.47 -10.01
CA ILE A 102 -7.18 10.98 -8.66
C ILE A 102 -6.33 11.78 -7.67
N THR A 103 -6.91 12.79 -7.05
CA THR A 103 -6.29 13.59 -5.98
C THR A 103 -6.73 13.16 -4.59
N SER A 104 -7.81 12.37 -4.51
CA SER A 104 -8.31 11.80 -3.26
C SER A 104 -9.02 10.48 -3.52
N VAL A 105 -9.17 9.67 -2.49
CA VAL A 105 -9.89 8.39 -2.52
C VAL A 105 -11.03 8.39 -1.50
N PRO A 106 -12.10 7.61 -1.72
CA PRO A 106 -13.15 7.42 -0.71
C PRO A 106 -12.61 6.80 0.57
N SER A 107 -13.18 7.15 1.71
CA SER A 107 -12.87 6.51 3.00
C SER A 107 -13.56 5.14 3.17
N THR A 108 -14.60 4.86 2.39
CA THR A 108 -15.45 3.65 2.47
C THR A 108 -15.79 3.14 1.07
N GLY A 109 -16.54 2.04 0.99
CA GLY A 109 -17.01 1.47 -0.28
C GLY A 109 -16.02 0.50 -0.95
N TYR A 110 -15.00 0.07 -0.23
CA TYR A 110 -14.01 -0.90 -0.72
C TYR A 110 -14.60 -2.31 -0.79
N ALA A 111 -14.30 -3.02 -1.88
CA ALA A 111 -14.55 -4.45 -2.01
C ALA A 111 -13.45 -5.26 -1.32
N TYR A 112 -13.78 -6.45 -0.85
CA TYR A 112 -12.92 -7.36 -0.09
C TYR A 112 -12.94 -8.76 -0.68
N ASP A 113 -11.95 -9.57 -0.32
CA ASP A 113 -11.92 -11.01 -0.61
C ASP A 113 -12.79 -11.76 0.41
N THR A 114 -14.10 -11.82 0.19
CA THR A 114 -15.03 -12.37 1.18
C THR A 114 -14.95 -13.89 1.29
N THR A 115 -14.64 -14.59 0.19
CA THR A 115 -14.45 -16.05 0.16
C THR A 115 -13.29 -16.43 -0.79
N ALA A 116 -12.96 -17.71 -0.85
CA ALA A 116 -11.94 -18.23 -1.79
C ALA A 116 -12.28 -17.93 -3.27
N SER A 117 -13.56 -17.87 -3.61
CA SER A 117 -14.06 -17.61 -4.97
C SER A 117 -14.55 -16.17 -5.20
N GLN A 118 -14.87 -15.44 -4.14
CA GLN A 118 -15.35 -14.06 -4.23
C GLN A 118 -14.23 -13.08 -3.89
N LYS A 119 -13.50 -12.68 -4.91
CA LYS A 119 -12.38 -11.74 -4.81
C LYS A 119 -12.85 -10.31 -4.99
N ALA A 120 -12.17 -9.38 -4.32
CA ALA A 120 -12.39 -7.94 -4.44
C ALA A 120 -12.24 -7.46 -5.90
N ILE A 121 -11.26 -8.01 -6.60
CA ILE A 121 -11.02 -7.78 -8.02
C ILE A 121 -11.48 -9.02 -8.78
N LYS A 122 -12.63 -8.91 -9.46
CA LYS A 122 -13.15 -10.01 -10.28
C LYS A 122 -12.22 -10.28 -11.46
N ASP A 123 -12.00 -11.55 -11.77
CA ASP A 123 -11.25 -11.93 -12.97
C ASP A 123 -11.88 -11.32 -14.23
N GLY A 124 -11.05 -10.88 -15.18
CA GLY A 124 -11.49 -10.16 -16.38
C GLY A 124 -11.93 -8.71 -16.17
N SER A 125 -12.05 -8.23 -14.91
CA SER A 125 -12.49 -6.85 -14.66
C SER A 125 -11.42 -5.81 -14.95
N TRP A 126 -10.13 -6.17 -14.89
CA TRP A 126 -9.00 -5.26 -14.99
C TRP A 126 -8.21 -5.35 -16.30
N TYR A 127 -8.45 -6.38 -17.14
CA TYR A 127 -7.70 -6.62 -18.36
C TYR A 127 -8.59 -6.81 -19.59
N ASN A 128 -8.01 -6.61 -20.76
CA ASN A 128 -8.52 -7.07 -22.04
C ASN A 128 -7.74 -8.33 -22.44
N TYR A 129 -8.44 -9.34 -22.95
CA TYR A 129 -7.84 -10.55 -23.47
C TYR A 129 -7.91 -10.57 -24.99
N ASN A 130 -6.76 -10.81 -25.65
CA ASN A 130 -6.68 -10.99 -27.07
C ASN A 130 -6.67 -12.49 -27.40
N PRO A 131 -7.74 -13.06 -28.01
CA PRO A 131 -7.82 -14.49 -28.29
C PRO A 131 -6.86 -14.97 -29.39
N THR A 132 -6.36 -14.07 -30.25
CA THR A 132 -5.42 -14.42 -31.31
C THR A 132 -4.00 -14.59 -30.78
N THR A 133 -3.58 -13.71 -29.88
CA THR A 133 -2.23 -13.74 -29.31
C THR A 133 -2.19 -14.36 -27.91
N HIS A 134 -3.34 -14.65 -27.33
CA HIS A 134 -3.50 -15.10 -25.94
C HIS A 134 -2.91 -14.14 -24.90
N ALA A 135 -2.79 -12.88 -25.27
CA ALA A 135 -2.22 -11.85 -24.41
C ALA A 135 -3.27 -11.13 -23.57
N PHE A 136 -2.89 -10.78 -22.35
CA PHE A 136 -3.65 -9.91 -21.46
C PHE A 136 -3.02 -8.52 -21.48
N SER A 137 -3.83 -7.47 -21.50
CA SER A 137 -3.37 -6.09 -21.37
C SER A 137 -4.24 -5.34 -20.37
N PRO A 138 -3.70 -4.45 -19.54
CA PRO A 138 -4.49 -3.65 -18.62
C PRO A 138 -5.56 -2.84 -19.37
N LYS A 139 -6.72 -2.66 -18.76
CA LYS A 139 -7.72 -1.72 -19.27
C LYS A 139 -7.21 -0.28 -19.10
N ALA A 140 -7.12 0.45 -20.20
CA ALA A 140 -6.71 1.84 -20.17
C ALA A 140 -7.71 2.69 -19.36
N GLY A 141 -7.21 3.68 -18.63
CA GLY A 141 -8.03 4.58 -17.83
C GLY A 141 -8.71 3.88 -16.65
N GLN A 142 -8.12 2.84 -16.09
CA GLN A 142 -8.59 2.18 -14.89
C GLN A 142 -7.56 2.32 -13.77
N VAL A 143 -7.98 2.88 -12.64
CA VAL A 143 -7.17 3.08 -11.44
C VAL A 143 -7.71 2.22 -10.31
N PHE A 144 -6.79 1.53 -9.64
CA PHE A 144 -7.07 0.76 -8.45
C PHE A 144 -6.87 1.66 -7.23
N LEU A 145 -7.92 1.89 -6.48
CA LEU A 145 -7.87 2.62 -5.22
C LEU A 145 -7.85 1.61 -4.09
N PHE A 146 -6.70 1.45 -3.44
CA PHE A 146 -6.57 0.51 -2.32
C PHE A 146 -6.73 1.22 -0.98
N ARG A 147 -7.41 0.55 -0.07
CA ARG A 147 -7.14 0.65 1.36
C ARG A 147 -6.19 -0.48 1.69
N THR A 148 -5.08 -0.20 2.36
CA THR A 148 -4.05 -1.20 2.71
C THR A 148 -4.48 -2.06 3.89
N ALA A 149 -3.73 -3.12 4.18
CA ALA A 149 -3.94 -3.97 5.35
C ALA A 149 -3.89 -3.18 6.68
N GLU A 150 -3.13 -2.09 6.72
CA GLU A 150 -2.97 -1.18 7.87
C GLU A 150 -3.83 0.09 7.79
N ASN A 151 -4.90 0.11 6.98
CA ASN A 151 -5.81 1.25 6.80
C ASN A 151 -5.14 2.54 6.27
N LYS A 152 -4.12 2.41 5.43
CA LYS A 152 -3.58 3.50 4.62
C LYS A 152 -4.20 3.46 3.23
N PHE A 153 -3.93 4.47 2.41
CA PHE A 153 -4.54 4.58 1.09
C PHE A 153 -3.48 4.61 -0.01
N VAL A 154 -3.86 4.04 -1.15
CA VAL A 154 -3.01 3.96 -2.34
C VAL A 154 -3.87 4.15 -3.58
N LYS A 155 -3.37 4.91 -4.54
CA LYS A 155 -3.81 4.82 -5.92
C LYS A 155 -2.77 4.06 -6.73
N MET A 156 -3.19 3.11 -7.57
CA MET A 156 -2.32 2.30 -8.42
C MET A 156 -2.90 2.20 -9.83
N GLU A 157 -2.05 2.19 -10.82
CA GLU A 157 -2.39 1.92 -12.22
C GLU A 157 -1.48 0.84 -12.77
N LEU A 158 -2.06 -0.15 -13.45
CA LEU A 158 -1.30 -1.12 -14.23
C LEU A 158 -0.90 -0.47 -15.57
N LEU A 159 0.39 -0.49 -15.88
CA LEU A 159 0.96 0.12 -17.07
C LEU A 159 1.10 -0.89 -18.23
N ALA A 160 1.53 -2.12 -17.90
CA ALA A 160 1.74 -3.18 -18.87
C ALA A 160 1.71 -4.56 -18.21
N VAL A 161 1.49 -5.58 -19.04
CA VAL A 161 1.79 -6.97 -18.73
C VAL A 161 2.76 -7.47 -19.81
N ASP A 162 4.00 -7.76 -19.42
CA ASP A 162 5.01 -8.33 -20.31
C ASP A 162 5.11 -9.84 -20.10
N TYR A 163 5.69 -10.52 -21.07
CA TYR A 163 5.79 -11.97 -21.12
C TYR A 163 7.26 -12.39 -21.31
N GLU A 164 7.77 -13.26 -20.44
CA GLU A 164 9.17 -13.74 -20.45
C GLU A 164 9.31 -15.18 -20.01
N PRO A 165 10.42 -15.79 -20.40
CA PRO A 165 10.74 -16.11 -21.79
C PRO A 165 9.71 -17.11 -22.29
N PHE A 166 9.62 -17.31 -23.59
CA PHE A 166 8.81 -18.40 -24.11
C PHE A 166 9.61 -19.70 -24.06
N VAL A 167 8.99 -20.73 -23.45
CA VAL A 167 9.46 -22.11 -23.51
C VAL A 167 8.40 -22.87 -24.29
N GLY A 168 8.63 -23.10 -25.58
CA GLY A 168 7.60 -23.55 -26.47
C GLY A 168 6.56 -22.45 -26.78
N PRO A 169 5.25 -22.78 -26.85
CA PRO A 169 4.23 -21.82 -27.26
C PRO A 169 3.72 -20.89 -26.13
N VAL A 170 4.16 -21.11 -24.87
CA VAL A 170 3.65 -20.36 -23.73
C VAL A 170 4.77 -19.64 -22.97
N PRO A 171 4.52 -18.44 -22.43
CA PRO A 171 5.49 -17.78 -21.56
C PRO A 171 5.60 -18.51 -20.22
N VAL A 172 6.77 -18.40 -19.58
CA VAL A 172 7.01 -18.95 -18.25
C VAL A 172 6.56 -17.97 -17.17
N THR A 173 6.69 -16.67 -17.45
CA THR A 173 6.51 -15.58 -16.49
C THR A 173 5.70 -14.44 -17.10
N LEU A 174 4.83 -13.86 -16.30
CA LEU A 174 4.19 -12.57 -16.53
C LEU A 174 4.88 -11.51 -15.68
N ILE A 175 5.13 -10.34 -16.25
CA ILE A 175 5.68 -9.19 -15.54
C ILE A 175 4.64 -8.09 -15.56
N TYR A 176 4.04 -7.83 -14.41
CA TYR A 176 3.10 -6.74 -14.21
C TYR A 176 3.85 -5.48 -13.87
N ARG A 177 3.80 -4.48 -14.75
CA ARG A 177 4.36 -3.14 -14.48
C ARG A 177 3.26 -2.24 -13.99
N PHE A 178 3.51 -1.53 -12.90
CA PHE A 178 2.53 -0.62 -12.31
C PHE A 178 3.21 0.61 -11.74
N ARG A 179 2.42 1.68 -11.60
CA ARG A 179 2.79 2.83 -10.78
C ARG A 179 1.79 2.98 -9.65
N TYR A 180 2.25 3.55 -8.56
CA TYR A 180 1.38 3.81 -7.42
C TYR A 180 1.85 5.01 -6.61
N THR A 181 0.93 5.61 -5.86
CA THR A 181 1.22 6.59 -4.82
C THR A 181 0.64 6.08 -3.51
N PHE A 182 1.51 5.86 -2.53
CA PHE A 182 1.14 5.44 -1.17
C PHE A 182 0.99 6.67 -0.28
N GLN A 183 -0.14 6.77 0.46
CA GLN A 183 -0.39 7.82 1.43
C GLN A 183 -0.05 7.33 2.85
N PRO A 184 1.14 7.66 3.38
CA PRO A 184 1.64 7.11 4.64
C PRO A 184 0.92 7.68 5.88
N ASN A 185 0.35 8.88 5.77
CA ASN A 185 -0.30 9.56 6.89
C ASN A 185 -1.70 9.03 7.19
N GLY A 186 -2.29 8.22 6.27
CA GLY A 186 -3.64 7.69 6.40
C GLY A 186 -4.75 8.70 6.10
N THR A 187 -4.40 9.85 5.49
CA THR A 187 -5.38 10.75 4.89
C THR A 187 -5.81 10.22 3.53
N THR A 188 -6.98 10.61 3.05
CA THR A 188 -7.51 10.19 1.75
C THR A 188 -6.99 11.02 0.57
N THR A 189 -6.20 12.07 0.82
CA THR A 189 -5.67 13.02 -0.19
C THR A 189 -4.22 12.69 -0.55
N PHE A 190 -3.88 12.78 -1.84
CA PHE A 190 -2.54 12.56 -2.40
C PHE A 190 -1.85 13.87 -2.75
#